data_c11724802a76e6aec142918d6420650a
#
_entry.id   c11724802a76e6aec142918d6420650a
#
_cell.length_a   1.000
_cell.length_b   1.000
_cell.length_c   1.000
_cell.angle_alpha   90.00
_cell.angle_beta   90.00
_cell.angle_gamma   90.00
#
_symmetry.space_group_name_H-M   'P 1'
#
loop_
_entity.id
_entity.type
_entity.pdbx_description
1 polymer ?
#
loop_
_entity_poly.entity_id
_entity_poly.type
_entity_poly.pdbx_seq_one_letter_code
_entity_poly.pdbx_strand_id
1 'polypeptide(L)'
;MKKIFFAFIFPLFVIVIFAQKSKLPLKEWNTTVDKPLVFYISGDGGYTSFSENVCTAINKEGYRVTSLNSKSYFDDQKNPQQTTDDIVNYLDDQFSKRKDQQFILIGYSFGADITPFVINLFPDSIKKKLISVVLLSPSTSTDFETHVWDKLGLKKKRSMNVVTEVNKLGAIKTTIILGNDDDDFPINNIKLKNYVHELLPGGHHYEGNTDEVAKTMMKYS
;
A
#
# COMPACT_ATOMS: atom_id res chain seq x y z
N MET A 1 -64.66 -33.17 18.07
CA MET A 1 -63.27 -32.98 18.47
C MET A 1 -62.65 -31.93 17.52
N LYS A 2 -62.48 -30.70 17.97
CA LYS A 2 -61.85 -29.62 17.15
C LYS A 2 -60.37 -29.66 17.38
N LYS A 3 -59.58 -29.93 16.33
CA LYS A 3 -58.11 -29.82 16.34
C LYS A 3 -57.70 -28.36 16.21
N ILE A 4 -57.06 -27.83 17.25
CA ILE A 4 -56.46 -26.48 17.23
C ILE A 4 -55.05 -26.63 16.69
N PHE A 5 -54.76 -26.04 15.52
CA PHE A 5 -53.38 -25.93 14.95
C PHE A 5 -52.75 -24.67 15.52
N PHE A 6 -51.71 -24.85 16.33
CA PHE A 6 -50.84 -23.76 16.78
C PHE A 6 -49.79 -23.52 15.69
N ALA A 7 -49.87 -22.40 14.99
CA ALA A 7 -48.84 -21.96 14.07
C ALA A 7 -47.75 -21.24 14.88
N PHE A 8 -46.59 -21.86 15.00
CA PHE A 8 -45.40 -21.23 15.57
C PHE A 8 -44.81 -20.25 14.54
N ILE A 9 -45.01 -18.96 14.73
CA ILE A 9 -44.33 -17.91 13.95
C ILE A 9 -42.94 -17.71 14.57
N PHE A 10 -41.91 -18.19 13.86
CA PHE A 10 -40.48 -17.95 14.23
C PHE A 10 -40.13 -16.56 13.72
N PRO A 11 -39.76 -15.59 14.59
CA PRO A 11 -39.29 -14.30 14.11
C PRO A 11 -37.93 -14.45 13.45
N LEU A 12 -37.86 -14.17 12.15
CA LEU A 12 -36.62 -14.10 11.42
C LEU A 12 -35.83 -12.84 11.85
N PHE A 13 -34.91 -12.98 12.77
CA PHE A 13 -34.00 -11.90 13.14
C PHE A 13 -32.99 -11.70 12.02
N VAL A 14 -33.22 -10.69 11.17
CA VAL A 14 -32.23 -10.22 10.21
C VAL A 14 -31.17 -9.43 11.00
N ILE A 15 -30.04 -10.08 11.26
CA ILE A 15 -28.88 -9.39 11.82
C ILE A 15 -28.25 -8.56 10.69
N VAL A 16 -28.55 -7.27 10.65
CA VAL A 16 -27.85 -6.32 9.80
C VAL A 16 -26.49 -6.08 10.44
N ILE A 17 -25.47 -6.79 9.98
CA ILE A 17 -24.09 -6.51 10.35
C ILE A 17 -23.71 -5.20 9.64
N PHE A 18 -23.76 -4.09 10.34
CA PHE A 18 -23.08 -2.87 9.90
C PHE A 18 -21.57 -3.15 9.98
N ALA A 19 -20.94 -3.44 8.84
CA ALA A 19 -19.50 -3.43 8.74
C ALA A 19 -19.04 -2.03 9.14
N GLN A 20 -18.41 -1.92 10.30
CA GLN A 20 -17.82 -0.68 10.77
C GLN A 20 -16.67 -0.37 9.79
N LYS A 21 -16.88 0.63 8.92
CA LYS A 21 -15.89 1.06 7.92
C LYS A 21 -14.65 1.48 8.69
N SER A 22 -13.59 0.66 8.66
CA SER A 22 -12.35 0.98 9.35
C SER A 22 -11.83 2.28 8.75
N LYS A 23 -11.66 3.29 9.57
CA LYS A 23 -11.15 4.57 9.10
C LYS A 23 -9.63 4.45 9.01
N LEU A 24 -9.13 4.27 7.77
CA LEU A 24 -7.69 4.27 7.53
C LEU A 24 -7.05 5.55 8.12
N PRO A 25 -5.91 5.45 8.81
CA PRO A 25 -5.16 6.61 9.29
C PRO A 25 -4.44 7.29 8.12
N LEU A 26 -5.16 8.16 7.42
CA LEU A 26 -4.70 8.82 6.20
C LEU A 26 -4.31 10.27 6.45
N LYS A 27 -3.30 10.73 5.69
CA LYS A 27 -2.96 12.15 5.54
C LYS A 27 -2.98 12.47 4.05
N GLU A 28 -3.52 13.65 3.71
CA GLU A 28 -3.73 14.06 2.32
C GLU A 28 -2.99 15.36 2.02
N TRP A 29 -2.38 15.41 0.83
CA TRP A 29 -1.84 16.60 0.19
C TRP A 29 -2.67 16.85 -1.06
N ASN A 30 -3.48 17.90 -1.03
CA ASN A 30 -4.42 18.20 -2.10
C ASN A 30 -3.82 19.12 -3.18
N THR A 31 -4.38 19.05 -4.37
CA THR A 31 -4.08 19.91 -5.51
C THR A 31 -5.31 20.10 -6.38
N THR A 32 -5.35 21.16 -7.16
CA THR A 32 -6.36 21.39 -8.20
C THR A 32 -5.94 20.84 -9.56
N VAL A 33 -4.71 20.35 -9.69
CA VAL A 33 -4.19 19.79 -10.94
C VAL A 33 -4.84 18.43 -11.21
N ASP A 34 -5.20 18.21 -12.47
CA ASP A 34 -5.81 16.97 -12.94
C ASP A 34 -4.73 15.94 -13.30
N LYS A 35 -4.20 15.27 -12.27
CA LYS A 35 -3.26 14.16 -12.39
C LYS A 35 -3.79 12.92 -11.66
N PRO A 36 -3.23 11.73 -11.92
CA PRO A 36 -3.55 10.52 -11.15
C PRO A 36 -3.38 10.73 -9.64
N LEU A 37 -4.18 10.01 -8.86
CA LEU A 37 -4.00 9.95 -7.41
C LEU A 37 -2.73 9.16 -7.09
N VAL A 38 -1.88 9.66 -6.21
CA VAL A 38 -0.81 8.88 -5.59
C VAL A 38 -1.30 8.35 -4.24
N PHE A 39 -1.38 7.03 -4.12
CA PHE A 39 -1.60 6.38 -2.83
C PHE A 39 -0.25 5.87 -2.31
N TYR A 40 0.21 6.45 -1.21
CA TYR A 40 1.51 6.17 -0.60
C TYR A 40 1.35 5.36 0.68
N ILE A 41 2.02 4.23 0.78
CA ILE A 41 2.08 3.41 1.99
C ILE A 41 3.42 3.65 2.66
N SER A 42 3.41 4.26 3.84
CA SER A 42 4.63 4.62 4.57
C SER A 42 5.40 3.40 5.09
N GLY A 43 6.64 3.59 5.52
CA GLY A 43 7.38 2.58 6.27
C GLY A 43 6.80 2.33 7.67
N ASP A 44 7.40 1.41 8.42
CA ASP A 44 7.00 1.02 9.78
C ASP A 44 7.06 2.17 10.80
N GLY A 45 7.87 3.19 10.53
CA GLY A 45 7.92 4.43 11.32
C GLY A 45 6.70 5.34 11.14
N GLY A 46 5.81 5.08 10.17
CA GLY A 46 4.64 5.89 9.85
C GLY A 46 5.02 7.24 9.21
N TYR A 47 4.43 8.32 9.70
CA TYR A 47 4.69 9.68 9.20
C TYR A 47 6.02 10.25 9.74
N THR A 48 7.13 9.66 9.32
CA THR A 48 8.45 10.22 9.54
C THR A 48 8.65 11.47 8.68
N SER A 49 9.61 12.32 9.04
CA SER A 49 9.98 13.49 8.21
C SER A 49 10.34 13.08 6.78
N PHE A 50 10.99 11.95 6.58
CA PHE A 50 11.29 11.41 5.25
C PHE A 50 10.01 11.16 4.45
N SER A 51 9.07 10.36 4.99
CA SER A 51 7.80 10.05 4.31
C SER A 51 6.98 11.30 4.02
N GLU A 52 6.90 12.25 4.97
CA GLU A 52 6.17 13.50 4.78
C GLU A 52 6.80 14.40 3.72
N ASN A 53 8.12 14.51 3.70
CA ASN A 53 8.84 15.32 2.71
C ASN A 53 8.72 14.72 1.31
N VAL A 54 8.81 13.40 1.16
CA VAL A 54 8.56 12.71 -0.11
C VAL A 54 7.14 13.00 -0.62
N CYS A 55 6.11 12.82 0.21
CA CYS A 55 4.73 13.14 -0.17
C CYS A 55 4.56 14.61 -0.55
N THR A 56 5.21 15.52 0.17
CA THR A 56 5.20 16.97 -0.14
C THR A 56 5.89 17.25 -1.46
N ALA A 57 7.02 16.61 -1.77
CA ALA A 57 7.72 16.76 -3.03
C ALA A 57 6.88 16.26 -4.22
N ILE A 58 6.23 15.09 -4.09
CA ILE A 58 5.30 14.56 -5.09
C ILE A 58 4.11 15.54 -5.30
N ASN A 59 3.59 16.11 -4.22
CA ASN A 59 2.49 17.07 -4.33
C ASN A 59 2.90 18.38 -5.04
N LYS A 60 4.13 18.88 -4.82
CA LYS A 60 4.70 20.01 -5.56
C LYS A 60 4.76 19.76 -7.07
N GLU A 61 4.94 18.50 -7.48
CA GLU A 61 4.84 18.10 -8.90
C GLU A 61 3.39 18.08 -9.43
N GLY A 62 2.42 18.46 -8.61
CA GLY A 62 1.01 18.58 -8.97
C GLY A 62 0.18 17.32 -8.80
N TYR A 63 0.67 16.33 -8.10
CA TYR A 63 -0.12 15.12 -7.76
C TYR A 63 -0.87 15.32 -6.45
N ARG A 64 -2.12 14.84 -6.40
CA ARG A 64 -2.79 14.63 -5.12
C ARG A 64 -2.20 13.38 -4.49
N VAL A 65 -1.76 13.49 -3.25
CA VAL A 65 -1.15 12.38 -2.51
C VAL A 65 -2.03 12.03 -1.32
N THR A 66 -2.28 10.75 -1.13
CA THR A 66 -2.87 10.21 0.09
C THR A 66 -1.90 9.20 0.68
N SER A 67 -1.45 9.43 1.90
CA SER A 67 -0.53 8.53 2.58
C SER A 67 -1.23 7.76 3.69
N LEU A 68 -1.02 6.43 3.70
CA LEU A 68 -1.39 5.55 4.81
C LEU A 68 -0.27 5.55 5.86
N ASN A 69 -0.63 5.84 7.11
CA ASN A 69 0.27 5.70 8.25
C ASN A 69 0.38 4.22 8.65
N SER A 70 1.41 3.55 8.17
CA SER A 70 1.61 2.13 8.44
C SER A 70 1.78 1.84 9.92
N LYS A 71 2.51 2.69 10.67
CA LYS A 71 2.69 2.52 12.11
C LYS A 71 1.36 2.43 12.86
N SER A 72 0.42 3.33 12.55
CA SER A 72 -0.89 3.34 13.22
C SER A 72 -1.84 2.28 12.68
N TYR A 73 -1.73 1.93 11.39
CA TYR A 73 -2.64 0.96 10.78
C TYR A 73 -2.28 -0.49 11.16
N PHE A 74 -0.99 -0.80 11.23
CA PHE A 74 -0.46 -2.12 11.54
C PHE A 74 0.03 -2.25 13.00
N ASP A 75 -0.40 -1.35 13.89
CA ASP A 75 -0.18 -1.48 15.33
C ASP A 75 -0.85 -2.75 15.87
N ASP A 76 -2.03 -3.06 15.33
CA ASP A 76 -2.63 -4.38 15.42
C ASP A 76 -2.29 -5.21 14.18
N GLN A 77 -1.99 -6.49 14.38
CA GLN A 77 -1.72 -7.42 13.28
C GLN A 77 -2.89 -7.46 12.30
N LYS A 78 -2.57 -7.26 11.02
CA LYS A 78 -3.52 -7.40 9.90
C LYS A 78 -3.16 -8.64 9.07
N ASN A 79 -3.98 -8.92 8.06
CA ASN A 79 -3.64 -9.84 7.01
C ASN A 79 -3.77 -9.19 5.63
N PRO A 80 -3.21 -9.78 4.56
CA PRO A 80 -3.26 -9.20 3.23
C PRO A 80 -4.67 -8.86 2.75
N GLN A 81 -5.65 -9.73 3.02
CA GLN A 81 -7.04 -9.51 2.57
C GLN A 81 -7.68 -8.32 3.28
N GLN A 82 -7.56 -8.22 4.60
CA GLN A 82 -8.09 -7.07 5.35
C GLN A 82 -7.50 -5.75 4.86
N THR A 83 -6.17 -5.72 4.67
CA THR A 83 -5.49 -4.52 4.19
C THR A 83 -5.93 -4.15 2.78
N THR A 84 -6.09 -5.16 1.92
CA THR A 84 -6.61 -4.95 0.56
C THR A 84 -8.02 -4.39 0.58
N ASP A 85 -8.92 -4.98 1.36
CA ASP A 85 -10.32 -4.56 1.45
C ASP A 85 -10.44 -3.12 1.95
N ASP A 86 -9.67 -2.74 2.96
CA ASP A 86 -9.65 -1.39 3.51
C ASP A 86 -9.16 -0.36 2.47
N ILE A 87 -8.08 -0.68 1.73
CA ILE A 87 -7.55 0.19 0.67
C ILE A 87 -8.53 0.27 -0.51
N VAL A 88 -9.13 -0.84 -0.94
CA VAL A 88 -10.15 -0.87 -2.00
C VAL A 88 -11.33 -0.01 -1.63
N ASN A 89 -11.86 -0.12 -0.42
CA ASN A 89 -12.97 0.71 0.06
C ASN A 89 -12.65 2.21 -0.01
N TYR A 90 -11.41 2.60 0.33
CA TYR A 90 -10.98 3.98 0.19
C TYR A 90 -10.91 4.40 -1.28
N LEU A 91 -10.28 3.59 -2.13
CA LEU A 91 -10.13 3.89 -3.57
C LEU A 91 -11.50 3.99 -4.26
N ASP A 92 -12.43 3.10 -3.96
CA ASP A 92 -13.80 3.13 -4.50
C ASP A 92 -14.54 4.42 -4.11
N ASP A 93 -14.37 4.89 -2.86
CA ASP A 93 -14.89 6.19 -2.44
C ASP A 93 -14.28 7.34 -3.27
N GLN A 94 -12.97 7.32 -3.55
CA GLN A 94 -12.33 8.32 -4.40
C GLN A 94 -12.83 8.24 -5.86
N PHE A 95 -12.94 7.04 -6.41
CA PHE A 95 -13.42 6.83 -7.78
C PHE A 95 -14.91 7.12 -7.96
N SER A 96 -15.71 7.00 -6.91
CA SER A 96 -17.11 7.43 -6.94
C SER A 96 -17.27 8.94 -7.14
N LYS A 97 -16.33 9.72 -6.58
CA LYS A 97 -16.28 11.18 -6.71
C LYS A 97 -15.72 11.61 -8.07
N ARG A 98 -14.86 10.77 -8.67
CA ARG A 98 -14.18 11.04 -9.92
C ARG A 98 -13.99 9.76 -10.73
N LYS A 99 -14.93 9.48 -11.67
CA LYS A 99 -15.02 8.20 -12.38
C LYS A 99 -13.79 7.82 -13.19
N ASP A 100 -13.14 8.81 -13.83
CA ASP A 100 -11.96 8.59 -14.69
C ASP A 100 -10.64 8.62 -13.90
N GLN A 101 -10.72 8.69 -12.57
CA GLN A 101 -9.54 8.74 -11.73
C GLN A 101 -8.73 7.44 -11.87
N GLN A 102 -7.48 7.60 -12.26
CA GLN A 102 -6.43 6.58 -12.18
C GLN A 102 -5.56 6.84 -10.97
N PHE A 103 -4.74 5.86 -10.61
CA PHE A 103 -3.85 6.01 -9.46
C PHE A 103 -2.50 5.32 -9.67
N ILE A 104 -1.54 5.77 -8.88
CA ILE A 104 -0.21 5.22 -8.71
C ILE A 104 -0.12 4.73 -7.28
N LEU A 105 0.39 3.53 -7.08
CA LEU A 105 0.61 2.98 -5.74
C LEU A 105 2.10 2.97 -5.42
N ILE A 106 2.48 3.63 -4.34
CA ILE A 106 3.86 3.74 -3.88
C ILE A 106 3.95 3.09 -2.50
N GLY A 107 4.89 2.19 -2.32
CA GLY A 107 5.27 1.66 -1.01
C GLY A 107 6.70 2.04 -0.66
N TYR A 108 6.95 2.39 0.59
CA TYR A 108 8.29 2.64 1.12
C TYR A 108 8.62 1.69 2.26
N SER A 109 9.79 1.05 2.20
CA SER A 109 10.27 0.14 3.25
C SER A 109 9.22 -0.93 3.56
N PHE A 110 8.73 -1.05 4.79
CA PHE A 110 7.60 -1.93 5.14
C PHE A 110 6.39 -1.73 4.21
N GLY A 111 6.07 -0.49 3.82
CA GLY A 111 5.03 -0.21 2.83
C GLY A 111 5.34 -0.84 1.47
N ALA A 112 6.60 -0.86 1.04
CA ALA A 112 7.02 -1.52 -0.20
C ALA A 112 6.90 -3.05 -0.08
N ASP A 113 7.14 -3.60 1.10
CA ASP A 113 7.02 -5.03 1.35
C ASP A 113 5.58 -5.54 1.22
N ILE A 114 4.61 -4.78 1.77
CA ILE A 114 3.20 -5.21 1.75
C ILE A 114 2.48 -4.90 0.44
N THR A 115 2.93 -3.90 -0.30
CA THR A 115 2.30 -3.43 -1.55
C THR A 115 2.04 -4.54 -2.57
N PRO A 116 2.98 -5.46 -2.89
CA PRO A 116 2.74 -6.53 -3.84
C PRO A 116 1.62 -7.48 -3.43
N PHE A 117 1.51 -7.81 -2.15
CA PHE A 117 0.44 -8.66 -1.64
C PHE A 117 -0.93 -8.01 -1.82
N VAL A 118 -1.04 -6.72 -1.53
CA VAL A 118 -2.28 -5.94 -1.69
C VAL A 118 -2.70 -5.90 -3.16
N ILE A 119 -1.77 -5.58 -4.07
CA ILE A 119 -2.06 -5.49 -5.51
C ILE A 119 -2.50 -6.84 -6.08
N ASN A 120 -1.86 -7.93 -5.68
CA ASN A 120 -2.21 -9.25 -6.16
C ASN A 120 -3.65 -9.65 -5.80
N LEU A 121 -4.18 -9.10 -4.71
CA LEU A 121 -5.55 -9.30 -4.25
C LEU A 121 -6.55 -8.24 -4.76
N PHE A 122 -6.12 -7.18 -5.44
CA PHE A 122 -7.05 -6.19 -5.98
C PHE A 122 -8.06 -6.80 -6.94
N PRO A 123 -9.33 -6.40 -6.88
CA PRO A 123 -10.31 -6.69 -7.92
C PRO A 123 -9.87 -6.11 -9.28
N ASP A 124 -10.29 -6.73 -10.37
CA ASP A 124 -9.96 -6.27 -11.73
C ASP A 124 -10.38 -4.82 -12.00
N SER A 125 -11.48 -4.36 -11.38
CA SER A 125 -11.95 -2.97 -11.48
C SER A 125 -10.94 -1.97 -10.93
N ILE A 126 -10.24 -2.32 -9.85
CA ILE A 126 -9.18 -1.51 -9.24
C ILE A 126 -7.87 -1.64 -10.02
N LYS A 127 -7.49 -2.88 -10.41
CA LYS A 127 -6.28 -3.10 -11.21
C LYS A 127 -6.28 -2.32 -12.52
N LYS A 128 -7.43 -2.20 -13.20
CA LYS A 128 -7.56 -1.41 -14.43
C LYS A 128 -7.32 0.09 -14.26
N LYS A 129 -7.43 0.61 -13.06
CA LYS A 129 -7.17 2.02 -12.72
C LYS A 129 -5.75 2.27 -12.21
N LEU A 130 -5.01 1.20 -11.88
CA LEU A 130 -3.63 1.28 -11.44
C LEU A 130 -2.70 1.47 -12.64
N ILE A 131 -2.03 2.62 -12.69
CA ILE A 131 -1.12 2.98 -13.79
C ILE A 131 0.24 2.33 -13.59
N SER A 132 0.78 2.48 -12.37
CA SER A 132 2.12 2.02 -12.03
C SER A 132 2.25 1.76 -10.53
N VAL A 133 3.29 1.01 -10.21
CA VAL A 133 3.70 0.69 -8.84
C VAL A 133 5.13 1.12 -8.63
N VAL A 134 5.41 1.75 -7.50
CA VAL A 134 6.77 2.06 -7.08
C VAL A 134 7.06 1.39 -5.74
N LEU A 135 8.11 0.61 -5.69
CA LEU A 135 8.63 -0.05 -4.50
C LEU A 135 9.95 0.61 -4.12
N LEU A 136 9.93 1.38 -3.03
CA LEU A 136 11.07 2.13 -2.53
C LEU A 136 11.70 1.38 -1.36
N SER A 137 12.93 0.89 -1.52
CA SER A 137 13.67 0.07 -0.55
C SER A 137 12.86 -1.10 0.03
N PRO A 138 12.31 -2.01 -0.80
CA PRO A 138 11.67 -3.22 -0.30
C PRO A 138 12.69 -4.15 0.35
N SER A 139 12.22 -5.01 1.27
CA SER A 139 13.00 -6.11 1.85
C SER A 139 12.62 -7.48 1.27
N THR A 140 13.27 -8.54 1.72
CA THR A 140 13.04 -9.90 1.20
C THR A 140 11.80 -10.58 1.76
N SER A 141 11.39 -10.18 2.98
CA SER A 141 10.30 -10.82 3.71
C SER A 141 9.58 -9.85 4.62
N THR A 142 8.29 -10.09 4.82
CA THR A 142 7.43 -9.25 5.65
C THR A 142 6.42 -10.09 6.45
N ASP A 143 5.65 -9.43 7.26
CA ASP A 143 4.36 -9.79 7.81
C ASP A 143 3.48 -8.53 7.85
N PHE A 144 2.22 -8.63 8.28
CA PHE A 144 1.30 -7.48 8.28
C PHE A 144 1.15 -6.90 9.70
N GLU A 145 2.31 -6.62 10.32
CA GLU A 145 2.41 -6.07 11.68
C GLU A 145 3.65 -5.16 11.76
N THR A 146 3.54 -4.00 12.38
CA THR A 146 4.72 -3.15 12.66
C THR A 146 5.39 -3.61 13.95
N HIS A 147 6.62 -4.08 13.84
CA HIS A 147 7.35 -4.63 14.98
C HIS A 147 8.14 -3.56 15.73
N VAL A 148 7.57 -3.01 16.79
CA VAL A 148 8.29 -2.19 17.76
C VAL A 148 9.43 -3.01 18.43
N TRP A 149 9.27 -4.33 18.49
CA TRP A 149 10.22 -5.26 19.11
C TRP A 149 11.52 -5.46 18.31
N ASP A 150 11.52 -5.28 16.99
CA ASP A 150 12.73 -5.34 16.15
C ASP A 150 13.74 -4.27 16.57
N LYS A 151 13.27 -3.14 17.09
CA LYS A 151 14.11 -2.06 17.67
C LYS A 151 14.81 -2.47 18.95
N LEU A 152 14.34 -3.54 19.61
CA LEU A 152 14.96 -4.14 20.82
C LEU A 152 15.87 -5.32 20.48
N GLY A 153 16.16 -5.58 19.19
CA GLY A 153 17.04 -6.65 18.74
C GLY A 153 16.41 -8.05 18.75
N LEU A 154 15.09 -8.15 18.99
CA LEU A 154 14.33 -9.40 18.98
C LEU A 154 13.73 -9.62 17.57
N LYS A 155 14.57 -10.07 16.63
CA LYS A 155 14.12 -10.33 15.24
C LYS A 155 13.11 -11.51 15.21
N LYS A 156 11.84 -11.22 14.92
CA LYS A 156 10.85 -12.24 14.60
C LYS A 156 11.08 -12.72 13.16
N LYS A 157 11.05 -14.04 12.95
CA LYS A 157 11.14 -14.62 11.61
C LYS A 157 9.88 -14.26 10.83
N ARG A 158 10.02 -13.42 9.79
CA ARG A 158 8.95 -13.05 8.87
C ARG A 158 8.73 -14.19 7.88
N SER A 159 7.48 -14.56 7.63
CA SER A 159 7.13 -15.76 6.86
C SER A 159 6.71 -15.48 5.42
N MET A 160 6.39 -14.23 5.09
CA MET A 160 5.84 -13.84 3.79
C MET A 160 6.94 -13.35 2.87
N ASN A 161 7.15 -14.04 1.74
CA ASN A 161 8.24 -13.73 0.80
C ASN A 161 7.83 -12.61 -0.17
N VAL A 162 8.47 -11.45 -0.04
CA VAL A 162 8.19 -10.25 -0.85
C VAL A 162 8.59 -10.45 -2.31
N VAL A 163 9.75 -11.04 -2.58
CA VAL A 163 10.25 -11.29 -3.95
C VAL A 163 9.28 -12.14 -4.76
N THR A 164 8.70 -13.17 -4.11
CA THR A 164 7.70 -14.03 -4.73
C THR A 164 6.44 -13.23 -5.09
N GLU A 165 5.99 -12.34 -4.21
CA GLU A 165 4.80 -11.52 -4.46
C GLU A 165 5.05 -10.44 -5.51
N VAL A 166 6.23 -9.82 -5.52
CA VAL A 166 6.63 -8.89 -6.59
C VAL A 166 6.56 -9.58 -7.94
N ASN A 167 7.09 -10.80 -8.06
CA ASN A 167 7.07 -11.56 -9.32
C ASN A 167 5.67 -11.94 -9.83
N LYS A 168 4.63 -11.84 -8.99
CA LYS A 168 3.23 -12.05 -9.38
C LYS A 168 2.54 -10.78 -9.93
N LEU A 169 3.17 -9.60 -9.86
CA LEU A 169 2.61 -8.35 -10.39
C LEU A 169 2.40 -8.38 -11.93
N GLY A 170 3.05 -9.31 -12.61
CA GLY A 170 2.79 -9.60 -14.02
C GLY A 170 3.18 -8.45 -14.95
N ALA A 171 2.20 -7.91 -15.69
CA ALA A 171 2.41 -6.85 -16.66
C ALA A 171 2.27 -5.42 -16.08
N ILE A 172 1.99 -5.29 -14.79
CA ILE A 172 1.88 -3.97 -14.14
C ILE A 172 3.24 -3.27 -14.22
N LYS A 173 3.24 -2.02 -14.72
CA LYS A 173 4.43 -1.18 -14.75
C LYS A 173 4.95 -1.00 -13.33
N THR A 174 6.15 -1.51 -13.07
CA THR A 174 6.74 -1.54 -11.73
C THR A 174 8.09 -0.85 -11.73
N THR A 175 8.33 0.02 -10.78
CA THR A 175 9.64 0.63 -10.52
C THR A 175 10.13 0.19 -9.16
N ILE A 176 11.35 -0.31 -9.09
CA ILE A 176 12.03 -0.69 -7.85
C ILE A 176 13.20 0.27 -7.67
N ILE A 177 13.20 1.01 -6.58
CA ILE A 177 14.25 2.00 -6.29
C ILE A 177 14.97 1.56 -5.02
N LEU A 178 16.29 1.43 -5.11
CA LEU A 178 17.15 1.06 -3.98
C LEU A 178 18.19 2.16 -3.74
N GLY A 179 18.67 2.27 -2.52
CA GLY A 179 19.87 3.04 -2.25
C GLY A 179 21.12 2.27 -2.69
N ASN A 180 22.18 2.97 -3.10
CA ASN A 180 23.44 2.34 -3.49
C ASN A 180 24.06 1.47 -2.38
N ASP A 181 23.76 1.81 -1.12
CA ASP A 181 24.27 1.12 0.06
C ASP A 181 23.21 0.20 0.70
N ASP A 182 22.06 -0.01 0.00
CA ASP A 182 20.92 -0.85 0.44
C ASP A 182 20.89 -2.11 -0.44
N ASP A 183 21.56 -3.16 -0.04
CA ASP A 183 21.74 -4.41 -0.78
C ASP A 183 20.85 -5.57 -0.28
N ASP A 184 19.93 -5.28 0.63
CA ASP A 184 19.06 -6.29 1.26
C ASP A 184 18.07 -6.93 0.28
N PHE A 185 17.72 -6.24 -0.82
CA PHE A 185 16.75 -6.74 -1.79
C PHE A 185 17.43 -7.43 -3.00
N PRO A 186 17.16 -8.71 -3.25
CA PRO A 186 17.83 -9.47 -4.32
C PRO A 186 17.23 -9.15 -5.69
N ILE A 187 17.57 -8.01 -6.25
CA ILE A 187 17.02 -7.50 -7.52
C ILE A 187 17.18 -8.51 -8.68
N ASN A 188 18.25 -9.30 -8.68
CA ASN A 188 18.51 -10.34 -9.69
C ASN A 188 17.49 -11.49 -9.66
N ASN A 189 16.68 -11.60 -8.60
CA ASN A 189 15.62 -12.60 -8.48
C ASN A 189 14.27 -12.09 -9.02
N ILE A 190 14.20 -10.84 -9.48
CA ILE A 190 13.00 -10.26 -10.09
C ILE A 190 12.88 -10.75 -11.53
N LYS A 191 11.69 -11.30 -11.85
CA LYS A 191 11.37 -11.93 -13.15
C LYS A 191 10.30 -11.16 -13.93
N LEU A 192 9.96 -9.95 -13.48
CA LEU A 192 8.99 -9.11 -14.17
C LEU A 192 9.54 -8.68 -15.53
N LYS A 193 8.66 -8.67 -16.55
CA LYS A 193 9.04 -8.21 -17.91
C LYS A 193 8.93 -6.69 -18.05
N ASN A 194 8.10 -6.06 -17.25
CA ASN A 194 7.80 -4.62 -17.31
C ASN A 194 8.19 -3.93 -15.99
N TYR A 195 9.49 -3.92 -15.70
CA TYR A 195 9.98 -3.19 -14.53
C TYR A 195 11.24 -2.38 -14.86
N VAL A 196 11.44 -1.34 -14.06
CA VAL A 196 12.63 -0.49 -14.03
C VAL A 196 13.28 -0.65 -12.67
N HIS A 197 14.60 -0.77 -12.63
CA HIS A 197 15.39 -0.72 -11.42
C HIS A 197 16.25 0.55 -11.44
N GLU A 198 16.14 1.36 -10.41
CA GLU A 198 16.93 2.57 -10.22
C GLU A 198 17.73 2.49 -8.92
N LEU A 199 18.93 3.02 -8.95
CA LEU A 199 19.79 3.19 -7.78
C LEU A 199 19.94 4.67 -7.49
N LEU A 200 19.72 5.06 -6.24
CA LEU A 200 19.94 6.42 -5.76
C LEU A 200 21.06 6.45 -4.72
N PRO A 201 21.74 7.59 -4.56
CA PRO A 201 22.80 7.73 -3.55
C PRO A 201 22.31 7.44 -2.13
N GLY A 202 23.19 6.84 -1.34
CA GLY A 202 22.96 6.51 0.08
C GLY A 202 22.28 5.17 0.29
N GLY A 203 21.95 4.90 1.56
CA GLY A 203 21.25 3.68 1.98
C GLY A 203 19.73 3.86 2.00
N HIS A 204 19.08 3.22 2.95
CA HIS A 204 17.61 3.10 3.08
C HIS A 204 16.82 4.43 3.12
N HIS A 205 17.48 5.54 3.44
CA HIS A 205 16.90 6.89 3.51
C HIS A 205 17.43 7.85 2.44
N TYR A 206 18.21 7.36 1.45
CA TYR A 206 18.66 8.13 0.28
C TYR A 206 19.34 9.46 0.66
N GLU A 207 20.17 9.45 1.72
CA GLU A 207 20.81 10.66 2.27
C GLU A 207 19.83 11.80 2.63
N GLY A 208 18.54 11.48 2.74
CA GLY A 208 17.47 12.45 2.99
C GLY A 208 17.08 13.29 1.77
N ASN A 209 17.57 12.98 0.57
CA ASN A 209 17.29 13.73 -0.65
C ASN A 209 15.88 13.38 -1.21
N THR A 210 14.86 13.84 -0.51
CA THR A 210 13.45 13.51 -0.81
C THR A 210 12.95 14.11 -2.13
N ASP A 211 13.52 15.20 -2.60
CA ASP A 211 13.15 15.80 -3.89
C ASP A 211 13.63 14.94 -5.07
N GLU A 212 14.85 14.39 -5.01
CA GLU A 212 15.35 13.47 -6.03
C GLU A 212 14.61 12.15 -6.03
N VAL A 213 14.32 11.61 -4.83
CA VAL A 213 13.50 10.41 -4.66
C VAL A 213 12.13 10.60 -5.32
N ALA A 214 11.42 11.69 -5.02
CA ALA A 214 10.12 12.00 -5.61
C ALA A 214 10.21 12.13 -7.12
N LYS A 215 11.18 12.88 -7.64
CA LYS A 215 11.40 13.06 -9.07
C LYS A 215 11.66 11.72 -9.78
N THR A 216 12.48 10.86 -9.20
CA THR A 216 12.77 9.53 -9.77
C THR A 216 11.53 8.65 -9.78
N MET A 217 10.75 8.62 -8.69
CA MET A 217 9.48 7.89 -8.65
C MET A 217 8.53 8.36 -9.75
N MET A 218 8.34 9.66 -9.89
CA MET A 218 7.36 10.22 -10.84
C MET A 218 7.82 10.15 -12.30
N LYS A 219 9.13 10.04 -12.58
CA LYS A 219 9.67 9.81 -13.92
C LYS A 219 9.19 8.51 -14.54
N TYR A 220 8.98 7.49 -13.73
CA TYR A 220 8.62 6.15 -14.17
C TYR A 220 7.17 5.75 -13.82
N SER A 221 6.36 6.70 -13.37
CA SER A 221 4.97 6.47 -12.99
C SER A 221 3.98 6.68 -14.14
#